data_cb08e3ab5811918db4bcf67a2e1fabc7
#
_entry.id   cb08e3ab5811918db4bcf67a2e1fabc7
#
_cell.length_a   1.000
_cell.length_b   1.000
_cell.length_c   1.000
_cell.angle_alpha   90.00
_cell.angle_beta   90.00
_cell.angle_gamma   90.00
#
_symmetry.space_group_name_H-M   'P 1'
#
loop_
_entity.id
_entity.type
_entity.pdbx_description
1 polymer ?
#
loop_
_entity_poly.entity_id
_entity_poly.type
_entity_poly.pdbx_seq_one_letter_code
_entity_poly.pdbx_strand_id
1 'polypeptide(L)'
;MKVISRCDESPAGTAARATVTSRKFGFVAVTIMLAALVSVHSAFAARRHHAAAAAADASEENAASASNAALGAYSEACVLEPTTGTVIFESPNAHAPWPTASLAKMMLMLIVAEKIHDGSLKLTDNVTTSAKAAEMGGSQVYLKEGETFSLDDMMKAVVVHSANDASVAVAEYIAGSTDAFVVMMNQQAAAIGMKDSHYYSVHGLPPAKGQQADVASAYDQAILARELLKYPDVIRWSSIDTAPFRAGTFILRNTNHLVRTYPGCDGLKTGFYDKAGFNVVATAKRNDLRLIAVVLGSQHKLTNFKEASEMLSQGFLNYEIEQVAKKGAPITQSVALTDADTASIKPIWGGDAGVFVKRGGANNGIKVDYNLPPSVAAPVKAGQQIGTANVTAEGKSVATIALLAPSDVAKSSSMTKRLLSIF
;
A
#
# COMPACT_ATOMS: atom_id res chain seq x y z
N MET A 1 -11.18 65.20 -20.59
CA MET A 1 -11.99 66.34 -20.08
C MET A 1 -11.94 66.19 -18.57
N LYS A 2 -11.07 66.91 -17.93
CA LYS A 2 -11.25 68.13 -17.06
C LYS A 2 -12.15 67.74 -15.83
N VAL A 3 -11.82 68.03 -14.53
CA VAL A 3 -10.85 68.93 -13.89
C VAL A 3 -11.07 68.73 -12.38
N ILE A 4 -10.03 68.50 -11.56
CA ILE A 4 -9.42 69.39 -10.56
C ILE A 4 -10.40 69.99 -9.51
N SER A 5 -10.16 69.83 -8.20
CA SER A 5 -9.47 70.82 -7.30
C SER A 5 -9.79 70.42 -5.83
N ARG A 6 -8.86 70.28 -4.94
CA ARG A 6 -8.00 71.23 -4.19
C ARG A 6 -8.68 72.11 -3.17
N CYS A 7 -8.00 72.13 -2.06
CA CYS A 7 -7.71 73.18 -1.03
C CYS A 7 -8.53 73.04 0.23
N ASP A 8 -7.95 73.02 1.37
CA ASP A 8 -6.99 73.78 2.16
C ASP A 8 -7.70 74.43 3.37
N GLU A 9 -7.19 74.30 4.47
CA GLU A 9 -6.55 75.19 5.42
C GLU A 9 -6.92 74.97 6.90
N SER A 10 -5.85 74.95 7.71
CA SER A 10 -5.80 75.21 9.16
C SER A 10 -5.96 76.76 9.40
N PRO A 11 -6.27 77.28 10.59
CA PRO A 11 -5.23 77.42 11.59
C PRO A 11 -5.66 77.55 13.10
N ALA A 12 -4.67 77.28 13.91
CA ALA A 12 -4.09 78.07 15.05
C ALA A 12 -4.93 78.71 16.19
N GLY A 13 -4.42 78.42 17.37
CA GLY A 13 -4.20 79.41 18.45
C GLY A 13 -5.15 79.26 19.66
N THR A 14 -4.74 79.20 20.87
CA THR A 14 -3.95 80.07 21.70
C THR A 14 -3.74 79.49 23.10
N ALA A 15 -2.64 79.85 23.70
CA ALA A 15 -2.21 79.55 25.06
C ALA A 15 -2.98 80.24 26.17
N ALA A 16 -3.03 79.65 27.37
CA ALA A 16 -3.10 80.34 28.65
C ALA A 16 -2.51 79.57 29.80
N ARG A 17 -1.77 80.27 30.60
CA ARG A 17 -0.87 79.94 31.69
C ARG A 17 -1.53 79.53 33.02
N ALA A 18 -0.72 78.78 33.77
CA ALA A 18 -0.45 78.91 35.25
C ALA A 18 -1.53 78.26 36.15
N THR A 19 -1.22 77.48 37.15
CA THR A 19 -0.34 77.70 38.32
C THR A 19 -0.13 76.46 39.12
N VAL A 20 0.99 76.40 39.77
CA VAL A 20 1.52 75.37 40.69
C VAL A 20 0.64 75.17 41.92
N THR A 21 0.46 73.89 42.33
CA THR A 21 0.54 73.55 43.77
C THR A 21 0.99 72.07 43.93
N SER A 22 2.06 71.98 44.71
CA SER A 22 2.71 70.76 45.16
C SER A 22 1.81 69.98 46.14
N ARG A 23 1.80 68.67 45.97
CA ARG A 23 1.72 67.61 46.99
C ARG A 23 1.09 66.35 46.37
N LYS A 24 1.93 65.45 45.93
CA LYS A 24 1.62 63.96 45.80
C LYS A 24 2.79 63.23 45.12
N PHE A 25 4.00 63.36 45.66
CA PHE A 25 5.18 62.65 45.18
C PHE A 25 5.42 61.29 45.89
N GLY A 26 4.54 60.85 46.79
CA GLY A 26 4.79 59.66 47.58
C GLY A 26 4.12 58.34 47.03
N PHE A 27 3.09 58.42 46.18
CA PHE A 27 2.32 57.22 45.79
C PHE A 27 2.66 56.68 44.41
N VAL A 28 3.27 57.46 43.54
CA VAL A 28 3.59 57.05 42.18
C VAL A 28 4.84 56.13 42.11
N ALA A 29 5.81 56.38 43.01
CA ALA A 29 7.06 55.63 43.05
C ALA A 29 6.87 54.15 43.48
N VAL A 30 5.91 53.86 44.43
CA VAL A 30 5.64 52.49 44.90
C VAL A 30 4.87 51.71 43.86
N THR A 31 3.95 52.31 43.10
CA THR A 31 3.17 51.66 42.08
C THR A 31 4.02 51.31 40.83
N ILE A 32 4.98 52.15 40.48
CA ILE A 32 5.90 51.86 39.35
C ILE A 32 6.90 50.75 39.74
N MET A 33 7.33 50.65 40.99
CA MET A 33 8.23 49.59 41.45
C MET A 33 7.51 48.20 41.50
N LEU A 34 6.23 48.14 41.89
CA LEU A 34 5.46 46.90 41.85
C LEU A 34 5.16 46.48 40.42
N ALA A 35 4.86 47.37 39.49
CA ALA A 35 4.62 47.09 38.08
C ALA A 35 5.90 46.57 37.37
N ALA A 36 7.07 47.11 37.74
CA ALA A 36 8.35 46.63 37.22
C ALA A 36 8.72 45.22 37.75
N LEU A 37 8.41 44.91 39.01
CA LEU A 37 8.63 43.57 39.57
C LEU A 37 7.71 42.49 38.97
N VAL A 38 6.45 42.81 38.68
CA VAL A 38 5.52 41.90 38.02
C VAL A 38 5.88 41.67 36.57
N SER A 39 6.33 42.67 35.85
CA SER A 39 6.78 42.53 34.46
C SER A 39 8.09 41.75 34.31
N VAL A 40 9.02 41.83 35.27
CA VAL A 40 10.23 41.00 35.27
C VAL A 40 9.92 39.55 35.58
N HIS A 41 8.98 39.27 36.50
CA HIS A 41 8.56 37.87 36.78
C HIS A 41 7.82 37.23 35.61
N SER A 42 6.95 37.95 34.91
CA SER A 42 6.27 37.43 33.73
C SER A 42 7.21 37.23 32.54
N ALA A 43 8.21 38.08 32.33
CA ALA A 43 9.23 37.90 31.30
C ALA A 43 10.16 36.69 31.62
N PHE A 44 10.44 36.43 32.89
CA PHE A 44 11.25 35.28 33.30
C PHE A 44 10.45 33.96 33.21
N ALA A 45 9.15 33.99 33.51
CA ALA A 45 8.26 32.84 33.32
C ALA A 45 8.05 32.53 31.83
N ALA A 46 7.83 33.55 30.99
CA ALA A 46 7.72 33.37 29.54
C ALA A 46 9.01 32.82 28.91
N ARG A 47 10.19 33.30 29.34
CA ARG A 47 11.47 32.74 28.90
C ARG A 47 11.69 31.30 29.33
N ARG A 48 11.24 30.91 30.53
CA ARG A 48 11.31 29.51 30.98
C ARG A 48 10.37 28.60 30.21
N HIS A 49 9.16 29.06 29.83
CA HIS A 49 8.25 28.29 29.00
C HIS A 49 8.76 28.15 27.55
N HIS A 50 9.36 29.21 26.96
CA HIS A 50 9.98 29.09 25.65
C HIS A 50 11.25 28.24 25.66
N ALA A 51 12.06 28.30 26.72
CA ALA A 51 13.24 27.45 26.85
C ALA A 51 12.85 25.97 27.10
N ALA A 52 11.78 25.74 27.87
CA ALA A 52 11.26 24.35 28.08
C ALA A 52 10.60 23.78 26.84
N ALA A 53 9.86 24.58 26.06
CA ALA A 53 9.29 24.16 24.78
C ALA A 53 10.38 23.89 23.72
N ALA A 54 11.40 24.75 23.63
CA ALA A 54 12.54 24.55 22.74
C ALA A 54 13.41 23.34 23.16
N ALA A 55 13.52 23.06 24.46
CA ALA A 55 14.23 21.88 24.97
C ALA A 55 13.42 20.57 24.76
N ALA A 56 12.08 20.63 24.82
CA ALA A 56 11.22 19.51 24.49
C ALA A 56 11.26 19.19 23.00
N ASP A 57 11.17 20.22 22.15
CA ASP A 57 11.28 20.08 20.68
C ASP A 57 12.67 19.54 20.27
N ALA A 58 13.75 20.04 20.89
CA ALA A 58 15.11 19.52 20.67
C ALA A 58 15.32 18.12 21.25
N SER A 59 14.57 17.73 22.32
CA SER A 59 14.64 16.36 22.86
C SER A 59 13.86 15.37 22.02
N GLU A 60 12.73 15.77 21.41
CA GLU A 60 11.99 14.94 20.46
C GLU A 60 12.75 14.80 19.14
N GLU A 61 13.37 15.86 18.64
CA GLU A 61 14.20 15.84 17.43
C GLU A 61 15.48 15.01 17.64
N ASN A 62 16.12 15.08 18.81
CA ASN A 62 17.25 14.20 19.19
C ASN A 62 16.83 12.77 19.47
N ALA A 63 15.65 12.52 20.04
CA ALA A 63 15.12 11.17 20.23
C ALA A 63 14.76 10.53 18.89
N ALA A 64 14.14 11.28 17.97
CA ALA A 64 13.87 10.83 16.61
C ALA A 64 15.16 10.58 15.82
N SER A 65 16.16 11.46 15.95
CA SER A 65 17.47 11.30 15.31
C SER A 65 18.29 10.14 15.91
N ALA A 66 18.20 9.92 17.21
CA ALA A 66 18.85 8.79 17.89
C ALA A 66 18.18 7.44 17.57
N SER A 67 16.85 7.41 17.40
CA SER A 67 16.12 6.22 16.95
C SER A 67 16.47 5.88 15.50
N ASN A 68 16.59 6.88 14.62
CA ASN A 68 17.00 6.67 13.23
C ASN A 68 18.46 6.20 13.09
N ALA A 69 19.35 6.64 13.96
CA ALA A 69 20.75 6.17 13.99
C ALA A 69 20.86 4.70 14.47
N ALA A 70 19.90 4.22 15.27
CA ALA A 70 19.86 2.85 15.76
C ALA A 70 19.23 1.84 14.78
N LEU A 71 18.43 2.33 13.79
CA LEU A 71 17.70 1.48 12.82
C LEU A 71 18.45 1.19 11.52
N GLY A 72 19.63 1.79 11.28
CA GLY A 72 20.42 1.57 10.06
C GLY A 72 20.00 2.50 8.91
N ALA A 73 19.92 1.95 7.67
CA ALA A 73 19.77 2.72 6.45
C ALA A 73 18.32 3.17 6.14
N TYR A 74 17.34 2.82 6.98
CA TYR A 74 15.90 3.11 6.83
C TYR A 74 15.21 3.26 8.19
N SER A 75 14.01 3.83 8.20
CA SER A 75 13.19 3.98 9.42
C SER A 75 12.36 2.74 9.70
N GLU A 76 11.72 2.19 8.67
CA GLU A 76 10.82 1.04 8.80
C GLU A 76 10.98 0.08 7.64
N ALA A 77 10.76 -1.20 7.91
CA ALA A 77 10.69 -2.22 6.86
C ALA A 77 9.79 -3.39 7.25
N CYS A 78 9.21 -4.02 6.22
CA CYS A 78 8.40 -5.23 6.34
C CYS A 78 8.61 -6.11 5.11
N VAL A 79 8.75 -7.44 5.31
CA VAL A 79 8.73 -8.41 4.22
C VAL A 79 7.63 -9.43 4.48
N LEU A 80 6.79 -9.63 3.46
CA LEU A 80 5.59 -10.44 3.56
C LEU A 80 5.47 -11.40 2.37
N GLU A 81 5.05 -12.66 2.64
CA GLU A 81 4.59 -13.60 1.62
C GLU A 81 3.08 -13.38 1.39
N PRO A 82 2.66 -12.94 0.19
CA PRO A 82 1.30 -12.44 -0.02
C PRO A 82 0.21 -13.51 -0.03
N THR A 83 0.50 -14.76 -0.37
CA THR A 83 -0.52 -15.81 -0.46
C THR A 83 -1.07 -16.17 0.92
N THR A 84 -0.19 -16.41 1.87
CA THR A 84 -0.55 -16.75 3.26
C THR A 84 -0.74 -15.51 4.14
N GLY A 85 -0.13 -14.37 3.77
CA GLY A 85 -0.01 -13.18 4.61
C GLY A 85 1.06 -13.31 5.68
N THR A 86 1.98 -14.28 5.54
CA THR A 86 3.03 -14.50 6.52
C THR A 86 4.07 -13.40 6.45
N VAL A 87 4.28 -12.69 7.56
CA VAL A 87 5.37 -11.75 7.73
C VAL A 87 6.65 -12.55 8.03
N ILE A 88 7.66 -12.39 7.18
CA ILE A 88 8.96 -13.08 7.35
C ILE A 88 10.04 -12.18 7.92
N PHE A 89 9.82 -10.89 7.87
CA PHE A 89 10.65 -9.87 8.52
C PHE A 89 9.84 -8.61 8.79
N GLU A 90 10.04 -8.00 9.95
CA GLU A 90 9.61 -6.64 10.26
C GLU A 90 10.64 -5.95 11.15
N SER A 91 10.82 -4.65 10.94
CA SER A 91 11.63 -3.81 11.81
C SER A 91 10.87 -3.50 13.11
N PRO A 92 11.53 -3.10 14.20
CA PRO A 92 10.86 -2.74 15.46
C PRO A 92 9.77 -1.67 15.31
N ASN A 93 9.90 -0.78 14.34
CA ASN A 93 8.95 0.31 14.07
C ASN A 93 7.99 0.01 12.91
N ALA A 94 7.89 -1.23 12.43
CA ALA A 94 7.11 -1.57 11.23
C ALA A 94 5.62 -1.18 11.31
N HIS A 95 5.10 -0.89 12.50
CA HIS A 95 3.74 -0.45 12.77
C HIS A 95 3.64 1.05 13.13
N ALA A 96 4.72 1.82 13.05
CA ALA A 96 4.64 3.25 13.29
C ALA A 96 4.16 4.00 12.02
N PRO A 97 3.27 5.01 12.14
CA PRO A 97 2.88 5.80 10.98
C PRO A 97 4.06 6.60 10.41
N TRP A 98 4.40 6.38 9.15
CA TRP A 98 5.46 7.08 8.44
C TRP A 98 4.91 7.85 7.23
N PRO A 99 5.45 9.02 6.88
CA PRO A 99 5.02 9.76 5.70
C PRO A 99 5.21 8.94 4.41
N THR A 100 4.12 8.72 3.69
CA THR A 100 4.12 7.81 2.53
C THR A 100 4.73 8.41 1.27
N ALA A 101 4.71 9.75 1.14
CA ALA A 101 4.94 10.40 -0.14
C ALA A 101 4.06 9.75 -1.23
N SER A 102 4.57 9.59 -2.45
CA SER A 102 3.82 9.00 -3.58
C SER A 102 3.43 7.53 -3.41
N LEU A 103 3.74 6.85 -2.29
CA LEU A 103 3.13 5.56 -1.98
C LEU A 103 1.63 5.69 -1.72
N ALA A 104 1.12 6.88 -1.35
CA ALA A 104 -0.32 7.16 -1.23
C ALA A 104 -1.10 6.76 -2.50
N LYS A 105 -0.48 6.88 -3.69
CA LYS A 105 -1.06 6.45 -4.96
C LYS A 105 -1.36 4.95 -5.05
N MET A 106 -0.77 4.12 -4.20
CA MET A 106 -1.09 2.69 -4.15
C MET A 106 -2.55 2.46 -3.72
N MET A 107 -3.10 3.29 -2.83
CA MET A 107 -4.52 3.23 -2.48
C MET A 107 -5.42 3.65 -3.64
N LEU A 108 -5.01 4.68 -4.41
CA LEU A 108 -5.71 5.02 -5.65
C LEU A 108 -5.67 3.85 -6.64
N MET A 109 -4.50 3.20 -6.80
CA MET A 109 -4.36 2.01 -7.66
C MET A 109 -5.32 0.90 -7.25
N LEU A 110 -5.50 0.65 -5.94
CA LEU A 110 -6.39 -0.38 -5.43
C LEU A 110 -7.85 -0.08 -5.78
N ILE A 111 -8.32 1.13 -5.47
CA ILE A 111 -9.71 1.54 -5.75
C ILE A 111 -10.03 1.46 -7.25
N VAL A 112 -9.09 1.89 -8.11
CA VAL A 112 -9.25 1.78 -9.57
C VAL A 112 -9.31 0.32 -10.01
N ALA A 113 -8.41 -0.52 -9.51
CA ALA A 113 -8.35 -1.93 -9.87
C ALA A 113 -9.61 -2.71 -9.43
N GLU A 114 -10.14 -2.42 -8.24
CA GLU A 114 -11.40 -2.97 -7.75
C GLU A 114 -12.57 -2.59 -8.66
N LYS A 115 -12.68 -1.30 -9.02
CA LYS A 115 -13.75 -0.80 -9.88
C LYS A 115 -13.65 -1.31 -11.33
N ILE A 116 -12.45 -1.61 -11.83
CA ILE A 116 -12.29 -2.29 -13.12
C ILE A 116 -12.73 -3.75 -12.99
N HIS A 117 -12.36 -4.41 -11.90
CA HIS A 117 -12.69 -5.81 -11.65
C HIS A 117 -14.20 -6.05 -11.49
N ASP A 118 -14.92 -5.15 -10.81
CA ASP A 118 -16.38 -5.21 -10.64
C ASP A 118 -17.17 -4.69 -11.86
N GLY A 119 -16.49 -4.14 -12.87
CA GLY A 119 -17.08 -3.65 -14.11
C GLY A 119 -17.63 -2.21 -14.03
N SER A 120 -17.46 -1.51 -12.90
CA SER A 120 -17.87 -0.11 -12.72
C SER A 120 -17.04 0.85 -13.55
N LEU A 121 -15.78 0.47 -13.86
CA LEU A 121 -14.87 1.21 -14.74
C LEU A 121 -14.34 0.31 -15.85
N LYS A 122 -13.98 0.93 -16.96
CA LYS A 122 -13.30 0.27 -18.09
C LYS A 122 -11.98 0.97 -18.38
N LEU A 123 -10.98 0.20 -18.75
CA LEU A 123 -9.67 0.72 -19.17
C LEU A 123 -9.77 1.74 -20.31
N THR A 124 -10.82 1.66 -21.13
CA THR A 124 -11.10 2.55 -22.25
C THR A 124 -11.88 3.80 -21.89
N ASP A 125 -12.30 3.96 -20.63
CA ASP A 125 -13.03 5.15 -20.19
C ASP A 125 -12.19 6.41 -20.38
N ASN A 126 -12.83 7.47 -20.83
CA ASN A 126 -12.16 8.75 -21.08
C ASN A 126 -12.10 9.58 -19.81
N VAL A 127 -10.89 9.89 -19.35
CA VAL A 127 -10.62 10.76 -18.21
C VAL A 127 -10.20 12.13 -18.72
N THR A 128 -11.00 13.15 -18.44
CA THR A 128 -10.73 14.54 -18.82
C THR A 128 -10.02 15.27 -17.69
N THR A 129 -8.98 16.00 -18.05
CA THR A 129 -8.15 16.78 -17.10
C THR A 129 -8.87 18.06 -16.71
N SER A 130 -9.06 18.28 -15.40
CA SER A 130 -9.56 19.54 -14.85
C SER A 130 -8.46 20.61 -14.77
N ALA A 131 -8.84 21.87 -14.55
CA ALA A 131 -7.90 22.94 -14.24
C ALA A 131 -7.03 22.60 -13.02
N LYS A 132 -7.64 22.06 -11.93
CA LYS A 132 -6.93 21.62 -10.72
C LYS A 132 -5.89 20.53 -11.02
N ALA A 133 -6.24 19.55 -11.84
CA ALA A 133 -5.30 18.50 -12.24
C ALA A 133 -4.15 19.05 -13.07
N ALA A 134 -4.41 19.96 -14.01
CA ALA A 134 -3.40 20.59 -14.87
C ALA A 134 -2.40 21.48 -14.09
N GLU A 135 -2.82 22.04 -12.96
CA GLU A 135 -1.97 22.89 -12.10
C GLU A 135 -1.08 22.10 -11.12
N MET A 136 -1.21 20.77 -11.08
CA MET A 136 -0.46 19.95 -10.13
C MET A 136 1.04 20.00 -10.38
N GLY A 137 1.80 20.20 -9.29
CA GLY A 137 3.25 20.21 -9.31
C GLY A 137 3.89 18.85 -8.98
N GLY A 138 5.21 18.84 -8.89
CA GLY A 138 6.01 17.65 -8.60
C GLY A 138 6.13 16.71 -9.81
N SER A 139 6.03 15.40 -9.61
CA SER A 139 6.03 14.44 -10.71
C SER A 139 4.74 14.55 -11.52
N GLN A 140 4.86 14.75 -12.84
CA GLN A 140 3.71 15.02 -13.72
C GLN A 140 4.00 14.63 -15.15
N VAL A 141 2.95 14.42 -15.94
CA VAL A 141 3.02 14.22 -17.41
C VAL A 141 2.57 15.45 -18.18
N TYR A 142 2.45 16.58 -17.49
CA TYR A 142 2.11 17.89 -18.01
C TYR A 142 0.77 17.90 -18.74
N LEU A 143 -0.27 17.37 -18.08
CA LEU A 143 -1.64 17.41 -18.57
C LEU A 143 -2.12 18.86 -18.70
N LYS A 144 -2.85 19.14 -19.79
CA LYS A 144 -3.49 20.43 -19.99
C LYS A 144 -4.98 20.32 -19.66
N GLU A 145 -5.56 21.39 -19.16
CA GLU A 145 -7.00 21.48 -18.94
C GLU A 145 -7.76 21.10 -20.21
N GLY A 146 -8.77 20.23 -20.07
CA GLY A 146 -9.56 19.70 -21.16
C GLY A 146 -8.92 18.55 -21.96
N GLU A 147 -7.63 18.23 -21.77
CA GLU A 147 -7.03 17.04 -22.36
C GLU A 147 -7.72 15.78 -21.83
N THR A 148 -7.92 14.81 -22.73
CA THR A 148 -8.59 13.56 -22.41
C THR A 148 -7.73 12.38 -22.82
N PHE A 149 -7.56 11.43 -21.92
CA PHE A 149 -6.84 10.18 -22.14
C PHE A 149 -7.68 8.99 -21.65
N SER A 150 -7.36 7.78 -22.13
CA SER A 150 -7.94 6.57 -21.60
C SER A 150 -7.55 6.38 -20.11
N LEU A 151 -8.43 5.75 -19.32
CA LEU A 151 -8.12 5.39 -17.94
C LEU A 151 -6.83 4.55 -17.86
N ASP A 152 -6.60 3.65 -18.82
CA ASP A 152 -5.38 2.85 -18.90
C ASP A 152 -4.12 3.72 -19.07
N ASP A 153 -4.14 4.72 -19.93
CA ASP A 153 -2.99 5.62 -20.11
C ASP A 153 -2.77 6.51 -18.89
N MET A 154 -3.86 6.98 -18.27
CA MET A 154 -3.78 7.72 -17.01
C MET A 154 -3.20 6.87 -15.90
N MET A 155 -3.60 5.59 -15.77
CA MET A 155 -3.05 4.68 -14.77
C MET A 155 -1.58 4.33 -15.04
N LYS A 156 -1.16 4.18 -16.30
CA LYS A 156 0.27 4.09 -16.65
C LYS A 156 1.05 5.34 -16.19
N ALA A 157 0.50 6.54 -16.38
CA ALA A 157 1.13 7.78 -15.91
C ALA A 157 1.25 7.80 -14.38
N VAL A 158 0.21 7.39 -13.65
CA VAL A 158 0.19 7.29 -12.17
C VAL A 158 1.20 6.26 -11.65
N VAL A 159 1.21 5.06 -12.23
CA VAL A 159 1.97 3.92 -11.69
C VAL A 159 3.44 4.00 -12.10
N VAL A 160 3.71 4.19 -13.39
CA VAL A 160 5.06 4.16 -13.98
C VAL A 160 5.81 5.45 -13.66
N HIS A 161 5.19 6.60 -13.95
CA HIS A 161 5.84 7.92 -13.82
C HIS A 161 5.53 8.62 -12.50
N SER A 162 4.61 8.06 -11.71
CA SER A 162 4.16 8.66 -10.44
C SER A 162 3.46 10.03 -10.62
N ALA A 163 2.78 10.26 -11.74
CA ALA A 163 2.19 11.54 -12.13
C ALA A 163 1.10 12.02 -11.16
N ASN A 164 1.27 13.22 -10.60
CA ASN A 164 0.33 13.84 -9.66
C ASN A 164 -0.90 14.39 -10.38
N ASP A 165 -0.70 15.03 -11.54
CA ASP A 165 -1.75 15.53 -12.41
C ASP A 165 -2.70 14.42 -12.85
N ALA A 166 -2.17 13.27 -13.30
CA ALA A 166 -2.97 12.10 -13.62
C ALA A 166 -3.70 11.53 -12.39
N SER A 167 -3.08 11.53 -11.19
CA SER A 167 -3.72 11.06 -9.97
C SER A 167 -4.93 11.91 -9.58
N VAL A 168 -4.82 13.24 -9.70
CA VAL A 168 -5.93 14.17 -9.45
C VAL A 168 -7.04 13.96 -10.47
N ALA A 169 -6.72 13.89 -11.76
CA ALA A 169 -7.71 13.69 -12.82
C ALA A 169 -8.49 12.37 -12.67
N VAL A 170 -7.80 11.26 -12.34
CA VAL A 170 -8.44 9.95 -12.09
C VAL A 170 -9.33 10.00 -10.85
N ALA A 171 -8.87 10.62 -9.76
CA ALA A 171 -9.66 10.73 -8.54
C ALA A 171 -10.94 11.56 -8.76
N GLU A 172 -10.85 12.69 -9.46
CA GLU A 172 -12.00 13.53 -9.82
C GLU A 172 -12.95 12.81 -10.77
N TYR A 173 -12.46 12.07 -11.74
CA TYR A 173 -13.29 11.25 -12.62
C TYR A 173 -14.12 10.22 -11.85
N ILE A 174 -13.56 9.58 -10.84
CA ILE A 174 -14.22 8.50 -10.09
C ILE A 174 -15.17 9.05 -9.03
N ALA A 175 -14.76 10.06 -8.29
CA ALA A 175 -15.47 10.54 -7.10
C ALA A 175 -16.04 11.96 -7.23
N GLY A 176 -15.86 12.62 -8.37
CA GLY A 176 -16.27 14.01 -8.61
C GLY A 176 -15.36 15.05 -7.95
N SER A 177 -14.55 14.67 -6.95
CA SER A 177 -13.55 15.55 -6.33
C SER A 177 -12.44 14.72 -5.66
N THR A 178 -11.26 15.35 -5.46
CA THR A 178 -10.17 14.73 -4.70
C THR A 178 -10.56 14.46 -3.25
N ASP A 179 -11.34 15.35 -2.63
CA ASP A 179 -11.77 15.22 -1.23
C ASP A 179 -12.70 14.00 -1.04
N ALA A 180 -13.66 13.83 -1.95
CA ALA A 180 -14.51 12.64 -1.95
C ALA A 180 -13.69 11.35 -2.18
N PHE A 181 -12.67 11.41 -3.04
CA PHE A 181 -11.80 10.27 -3.26
C PHE A 181 -10.92 9.94 -2.02
N VAL A 182 -10.43 10.94 -1.30
CA VAL A 182 -9.70 10.76 -0.03
C VAL A 182 -10.57 10.07 1.02
N VAL A 183 -11.86 10.40 1.09
CA VAL A 183 -12.81 9.66 1.94
C VAL A 183 -12.86 8.19 1.55
N MET A 184 -12.94 7.88 0.23
CA MET A 184 -12.90 6.49 -0.25
C MET A 184 -11.58 5.79 0.11
N MET A 185 -10.44 6.48 -0.02
CA MET A 185 -9.13 5.92 0.36
C MET A 185 -9.07 5.52 1.82
N ASN A 186 -9.58 6.35 2.73
CA ASN A 186 -9.59 6.05 4.16
C ASN A 186 -10.61 4.95 4.52
N GLN A 187 -11.76 4.90 3.85
CA GLN A 187 -12.71 3.80 4.00
C GLN A 187 -12.11 2.47 3.54
N GLN A 188 -11.42 2.48 2.41
CA GLN A 188 -10.75 1.29 1.88
C GLN A 188 -9.60 0.83 2.78
N ALA A 189 -8.79 1.76 3.31
CA ALA A 189 -7.74 1.46 4.27
C ALA A 189 -8.31 0.74 5.50
N ALA A 190 -9.40 1.25 6.07
CA ALA A 190 -10.08 0.61 7.19
C ALA A 190 -10.63 -0.78 6.82
N ALA A 191 -11.23 -0.93 5.63
CA ALA A 191 -11.82 -2.19 5.16
C ALA A 191 -10.78 -3.31 5.00
N ILE A 192 -9.56 -2.99 4.56
CA ILE A 192 -8.47 -3.96 4.41
C ILE A 192 -7.60 -4.11 5.67
N GLY A 193 -7.93 -3.39 6.76
CA GLY A 193 -7.28 -3.53 8.06
C GLY A 193 -6.00 -2.73 8.26
N MET A 194 -5.77 -1.66 7.48
CA MET A 194 -4.67 -0.72 7.65
C MET A 194 -4.96 0.21 8.83
N LYS A 195 -4.45 -0.13 10.01
CA LYS A 195 -4.76 0.56 11.28
C LYS A 195 -3.87 1.77 11.54
N ASP A 196 -2.69 1.77 10.95
CA ASP A 196 -1.64 2.76 11.16
C ASP A 196 -1.50 3.70 9.95
N SER A 197 -2.63 3.91 9.22
CA SER A 197 -2.64 4.65 7.97
C SER A 197 -3.73 5.71 7.94
N HIS A 198 -3.41 6.87 7.36
CA HIS A 198 -4.38 7.91 7.08
C HIS A 198 -3.98 8.72 5.84
N TYR A 199 -4.93 8.95 4.95
CA TYR A 199 -4.75 9.69 3.70
C TYR A 199 -5.43 11.06 3.78
N TYR A 200 -4.73 12.08 3.29
CA TYR A 200 -5.17 13.47 3.19
C TYR A 200 -5.11 13.97 1.74
N SER A 201 -4.45 13.22 0.87
CA SER A 201 -4.32 13.55 -0.55
C SER A 201 -4.34 12.29 -1.43
N VAL A 202 -4.59 12.48 -2.73
CA VAL A 202 -4.55 11.40 -3.74
C VAL A 202 -3.17 11.21 -4.35
N HIS A 203 -2.18 12.01 -3.96
CA HIS A 203 -0.86 12.10 -4.64
C HIS A 203 0.34 11.98 -3.72
N GLY A 204 0.23 12.31 -2.41
CA GLY A 204 1.32 12.22 -1.45
C GLY A 204 2.37 13.33 -1.55
N LEU A 205 2.03 14.51 -2.06
CA LEU A 205 2.92 15.68 -2.01
C LEU A 205 3.13 16.12 -0.55
N PRO A 206 4.25 16.82 -0.25
CA PRO A 206 4.45 17.42 1.06
C PRO A 206 3.23 18.25 1.47
N PRO A 207 2.75 18.15 2.72
CA PRO A 207 1.61 18.92 3.17
C PRO A 207 1.96 20.41 3.20
N ALA A 208 0.99 21.27 2.87
CA ALA A 208 1.13 22.70 3.07
C ALA A 208 1.17 23.02 4.57
N LYS A 209 1.64 24.24 4.91
CA LYS A 209 1.69 24.66 6.31
C LYS A 209 0.33 24.53 6.99
N GLY A 210 0.29 23.78 8.09
CA GLY A 210 -0.94 23.51 8.85
C GLY A 210 -1.76 22.31 8.34
N GLN A 211 -1.32 21.63 7.29
CA GLN A 211 -1.91 20.38 6.81
C GLN A 211 -1.13 19.17 7.32
N GLN A 212 -1.78 18.01 7.33
CA GLN A 212 -1.18 16.75 7.71
C GLN A 212 -0.67 16.00 6.45
N ALA A 213 0.36 15.19 6.64
CA ALA A 213 0.89 14.31 5.60
C ALA A 213 0.09 13.01 5.49
N ASP A 214 0.04 12.43 4.29
CA ASP A 214 -0.39 11.04 4.14
C ASP A 214 0.60 10.14 4.87
N VAL A 215 0.09 9.28 5.75
CA VAL A 215 0.89 8.36 6.56
C VAL A 215 0.41 6.92 6.43
N ALA A 216 1.34 5.99 6.51
CA ALA A 216 1.07 4.56 6.65
C ALA A 216 2.31 3.87 7.23
N SER A 217 2.12 2.80 8.01
CA SER A 217 3.23 1.97 8.49
C SER A 217 3.77 1.06 7.39
N ALA A 218 4.98 0.52 7.58
CA ALA A 218 5.54 -0.46 6.65
C ALA A 218 4.68 -1.74 6.57
N TYR A 219 4.10 -2.16 7.68
CA TYR A 219 3.18 -3.29 7.74
C TYR A 219 1.90 -3.01 6.93
N ASP A 220 1.27 -1.85 7.11
CA ASP A 220 0.07 -1.47 6.35
C ASP A 220 0.34 -1.36 4.85
N GLN A 221 1.51 -0.85 4.46
CA GLN A 221 1.92 -0.82 3.05
C GLN A 221 2.10 -2.23 2.48
N ALA A 222 2.56 -3.21 3.28
CA ALA A 222 2.64 -4.60 2.86
C ALA A 222 1.23 -5.23 2.72
N ILE A 223 0.28 -4.91 3.60
CA ILE A 223 -1.13 -5.30 3.46
C ILE A 223 -1.71 -4.72 2.17
N LEU A 224 -1.54 -3.42 1.92
CA LEU A 224 -2.02 -2.76 0.70
C LEU A 224 -1.43 -3.39 -0.55
N ALA A 225 -0.14 -3.69 -0.53
CA ALA A 225 0.54 -4.37 -1.64
C ALA A 225 -0.05 -5.78 -1.88
N ARG A 226 -0.35 -6.53 -0.81
CA ARG A 226 -1.00 -7.84 -0.90
C ARG A 226 -2.37 -7.76 -1.57
N GLU A 227 -3.18 -6.76 -1.21
CA GLU A 227 -4.49 -6.54 -1.84
C GLU A 227 -4.34 -6.19 -3.33
N LEU A 228 -3.43 -5.29 -3.68
CA LEU A 228 -3.12 -4.91 -5.05
C LEU A 228 -2.74 -6.10 -5.95
N LEU A 229 -2.00 -7.07 -5.41
CA LEU A 229 -1.57 -8.26 -6.15
C LEU A 229 -2.72 -9.21 -6.57
N LYS A 230 -3.93 -9.02 -6.05
CA LYS A 230 -5.12 -9.75 -6.50
C LYS A 230 -5.59 -9.32 -7.89
N TYR A 231 -5.17 -8.15 -8.38
CA TYR A 231 -5.61 -7.53 -9.61
C TYR A 231 -4.51 -7.54 -10.68
N PRO A 232 -4.68 -8.32 -11.77
CA PRO A 232 -3.63 -8.46 -12.80
C PRO A 232 -3.21 -7.14 -13.45
N ASP A 233 -4.12 -6.17 -13.59
CA ASP A 233 -3.81 -4.86 -14.16
C ASP A 233 -2.76 -4.10 -13.37
N VAL A 234 -2.70 -4.29 -12.05
CA VAL A 234 -1.69 -3.65 -11.20
C VAL A 234 -0.29 -4.08 -11.60
N ILE A 235 -0.06 -5.39 -11.76
CA ILE A 235 1.23 -5.93 -12.21
C ILE A 235 1.51 -5.53 -13.65
N ARG A 236 0.49 -5.54 -14.52
CA ARG A 236 0.61 -5.09 -15.91
C ARG A 236 1.12 -3.65 -16.00
N TRP A 237 0.65 -2.73 -15.14
CA TRP A 237 1.15 -1.35 -15.08
C TRP A 237 2.51 -1.25 -14.38
N SER A 238 2.67 -1.86 -13.21
CA SER A 238 3.85 -1.65 -12.36
C SER A 238 5.12 -2.31 -12.90
N SER A 239 4.99 -3.34 -13.73
CA SER A 239 6.13 -4.02 -14.38
C SER A 239 6.69 -3.29 -15.60
N ILE A 240 6.02 -2.25 -16.07
CA ILE A 240 6.50 -1.44 -17.21
C ILE A 240 7.74 -0.63 -16.79
N ASP A 241 8.88 -0.81 -17.44
CA ASP A 241 10.06 0.05 -17.23
C ASP A 241 9.90 1.39 -17.93
N THR A 242 9.51 1.38 -19.19
CA THR A 242 9.23 2.59 -19.98
C THR A 242 8.02 2.39 -20.88
N ALA A 243 7.22 3.43 -21.06
CA ALA A 243 6.09 3.40 -22.00
C ALA A 243 5.91 4.74 -22.72
N PRO A 244 5.45 4.73 -23.98
CA PRO A 244 5.05 5.97 -24.65
C PRO A 244 3.78 6.53 -24.02
N PHE A 245 3.71 7.85 -23.94
CA PHE A 245 2.53 8.62 -23.55
C PHE A 245 2.30 9.73 -24.57
N ARG A 246 1.06 10.20 -24.73
CA ARG A 246 0.70 11.27 -25.66
C ARG A 246 1.26 11.00 -27.07
N ALA A 247 0.84 9.86 -27.67
CA ALA A 247 1.29 9.38 -28.98
C ALA A 247 2.83 9.33 -29.14
N GLY A 248 3.56 9.05 -28.06
CA GLY A 248 5.02 8.91 -28.06
C GLY A 248 5.80 10.22 -27.89
N THR A 249 5.13 11.38 -27.77
CA THR A 249 5.82 12.65 -27.54
C THR A 249 6.34 12.80 -26.09
N PHE A 250 5.87 11.94 -25.18
CA PHE A 250 6.37 11.84 -23.82
C PHE A 250 6.65 10.37 -23.48
N ILE A 251 7.74 10.10 -22.77
CA ILE A 251 8.12 8.75 -22.35
C ILE A 251 7.99 8.63 -20.84
N LEU A 252 7.06 7.80 -20.40
CA LEU A 252 6.97 7.39 -18.99
C LEU A 252 8.19 6.56 -18.63
N ARG A 253 8.78 6.82 -17.47
CA ARG A 253 9.88 6.03 -16.91
C ARG A 253 9.52 5.57 -15.52
N ASN A 254 9.70 4.28 -15.26
CA ASN A 254 9.40 3.73 -13.95
C ASN A 254 10.34 4.29 -12.89
N THR A 255 9.75 4.79 -11.82
CA THR A 255 10.48 5.30 -10.67
C THR A 255 11.07 4.18 -9.81
N ASN A 256 10.52 2.96 -9.90
CA ASN A 256 11.05 1.78 -9.23
C ASN A 256 12.17 1.15 -10.07
N HIS A 257 13.40 1.45 -9.71
CA HIS A 257 14.58 0.93 -10.41
C HIS A 257 14.68 -0.61 -10.37
N LEU A 258 14.08 -1.27 -9.37
CA LEU A 258 14.15 -2.72 -9.22
C LEU A 258 13.47 -3.47 -10.36
N VAL A 259 12.49 -2.87 -11.03
CA VAL A 259 11.81 -3.46 -12.19
C VAL A 259 12.80 -3.87 -13.29
N ARG A 260 13.87 -3.08 -13.48
CA ARG A 260 14.91 -3.40 -14.49
C ARG A 260 16.19 -4.00 -13.92
N THR A 261 16.42 -3.90 -12.58
CA THR A 261 17.71 -4.27 -11.99
C THR A 261 17.65 -5.50 -11.08
N TYR A 262 16.46 -5.89 -10.62
CA TYR A 262 16.30 -7.02 -9.71
C TYR A 262 15.48 -8.15 -10.38
N PRO A 263 16.09 -9.34 -10.59
CA PRO A 263 15.43 -10.45 -11.28
C PRO A 263 14.10 -10.86 -10.61
N GLY A 264 13.03 -10.85 -11.40
CA GLY A 264 11.68 -11.20 -10.97
C GLY A 264 10.89 -10.05 -10.35
N CYS A 265 11.46 -8.84 -10.21
CA CYS A 265 10.73 -7.67 -9.75
C CYS A 265 9.76 -7.17 -10.83
N ASP A 266 8.48 -7.01 -10.45
CA ASP A 266 7.38 -6.57 -11.31
C ASP A 266 6.53 -5.44 -10.70
N GLY A 267 7.04 -4.77 -9.67
CA GLY A 267 6.37 -3.63 -9.06
C GLY A 267 6.95 -3.28 -7.69
N LEU A 268 6.28 -2.42 -6.86
CA LEU A 268 5.02 -1.73 -7.15
C LEU A 268 5.21 -0.22 -7.30
N LYS A 269 5.71 0.45 -6.22
CA LYS A 269 5.70 1.93 -6.16
C LYS A 269 6.84 2.48 -5.32
N THR A 270 7.23 3.73 -5.63
CA THR A 270 8.18 4.53 -4.83
C THR A 270 7.54 5.82 -4.35
N GLY A 271 8.11 6.40 -3.30
CA GLY A 271 7.74 7.71 -2.78
C GLY A 271 8.96 8.46 -2.27
N PHE A 272 8.97 9.78 -2.44
CA PHE A 272 10.02 10.65 -1.93
C PHE A 272 9.53 12.08 -1.74
N TYR A 273 9.86 12.66 -0.64
CA TYR A 273 10.11 14.06 -0.36
C TYR A 273 10.97 14.15 0.92
N ASP A 274 11.56 15.32 1.22
CA ASP A 274 12.63 15.44 2.20
C ASP A 274 12.30 14.81 3.57
N LYS A 275 11.13 15.10 4.15
CA LYS A 275 10.72 14.52 5.44
C LYS A 275 10.33 13.05 5.38
N ALA A 276 9.85 12.56 4.25
CA ALA A 276 9.48 11.16 4.07
C ALA A 276 10.70 10.27 3.82
N GLY A 277 11.81 10.85 3.33
CA GLY A 277 12.94 10.07 2.83
C GLY A 277 12.57 9.27 1.57
N PHE A 278 13.42 8.33 1.20
CA PHE A 278 13.21 7.47 0.04
C PHE A 278 12.45 6.20 0.45
N ASN A 279 11.23 6.05 -0.05
CA ASN A 279 10.33 4.94 0.21
C ASN A 279 10.23 4.02 -1.01
N VAL A 280 10.10 2.72 -0.78
CA VAL A 280 9.76 1.75 -1.82
C VAL A 280 8.89 0.62 -1.28
N VAL A 281 7.89 0.24 -2.06
CA VAL A 281 7.21 -1.04 -1.96
C VAL A 281 7.57 -1.82 -3.22
N ALA A 282 8.29 -2.92 -3.05
CA ALA A 282 8.72 -3.79 -4.13
C ALA A 282 8.04 -5.15 -4.02
N THR A 283 7.70 -5.74 -5.16
CA THR A 283 7.30 -7.15 -5.24
C THR A 283 8.12 -7.86 -6.29
N ALA A 284 8.48 -9.10 -6.00
CA ALA A 284 9.18 -9.96 -6.93
C ALA A 284 8.65 -11.39 -6.87
N LYS A 285 8.66 -12.06 -8.02
CA LYS A 285 8.29 -13.48 -8.13
C LYS A 285 9.47 -14.28 -8.70
N ARG A 286 9.83 -15.38 -8.03
CA ARG A 286 10.80 -16.36 -8.54
C ARG A 286 10.20 -17.75 -8.40
N ASN A 287 10.07 -18.45 -9.50
CA ASN A 287 9.31 -19.71 -9.56
C ASN A 287 7.88 -19.46 -9.02
N ASP A 288 7.45 -20.24 -8.04
CA ASP A 288 6.11 -20.13 -7.44
C ASP A 288 6.07 -19.19 -6.22
N LEU A 289 7.20 -18.79 -5.66
CA LEU A 289 7.29 -17.88 -4.52
C LEU A 289 7.24 -16.42 -5.00
N ARG A 290 6.30 -15.64 -4.43
CA ARG A 290 6.24 -14.19 -4.50
C ARG A 290 6.54 -13.60 -3.14
N LEU A 291 7.26 -12.48 -3.09
CA LEU A 291 7.53 -11.72 -1.89
C LEU A 291 7.22 -10.24 -2.12
N ILE A 292 6.84 -9.56 -1.06
CA ILE A 292 6.71 -8.12 -0.97
C ILE A 292 7.76 -7.62 0.01
N ALA A 293 8.50 -6.57 -0.35
CA ALA A 293 9.40 -5.85 0.55
C ALA A 293 9.02 -4.38 0.59
N VAL A 294 8.82 -3.87 1.79
CA VAL A 294 8.56 -2.46 2.08
C VAL A 294 9.75 -1.89 2.82
N VAL A 295 10.25 -0.75 2.35
CA VAL A 295 11.31 0.02 3.01
C VAL A 295 10.91 1.49 3.00
N LEU A 296 10.78 2.09 4.19
CA LEU A 296 10.37 3.47 4.38
C LEU A 296 11.48 4.29 5.07
N GLY A 297 11.59 5.55 4.70
CA GLY A 297 12.44 6.52 5.40
C GLY A 297 13.94 6.35 5.17
N SER A 298 14.37 5.78 4.04
CA SER A 298 15.80 5.77 3.72
C SER A 298 16.33 7.19 3.50
N GLN A 299 17.46 7.50 4.15
CA GLN A 299 18.04 8.84 4.12
C GLN A 299 18.78 9.17 2.81
N HIS A 300 19.28 8.16 2.11
CA HIS A 300 20.07 8.35 0.90
C HIS A 300 19.39 7.71 -0.31
N LYS A 301 19.51 8.39 -1.45
CA LYS A 301 19.02 7.91 -2.74
C LYS A 301 19.60 6.52 -3.04
N LEU A 302 18.77 5.64 -3.55
CA LEU A 302 19.06 4.25 -3.91
C LEU A 302 19.25 3.28 -2.73
N THR A 303 19.38 3.75 -1.50
CA THR A 303 19.50 2.89 -0.32
C THR A 303 18.24 2.06 -0.12
N ASN A 304 17.05 2.64 -0.30
CA ASN A 304 15.78 1.93 -0.24
C ASN A 304 15.73 0.72 -1.22
N PHE A 305 16.29 0.87 -2.42
CA PHE A 305 16.35 -0.22 -3.40
C PHE A 305 17.35 -1.31 -2.99
N LYS A 306 18.52 -0.91 -2.46
CA LYS A 306 19.51 -1.83 -1.95
C LYS A 306 18.92 -2.68 -0.82
N GLU A 307 18.32 -2.05 0.19
CA GLU A 307 17.72 -2.72 1.35
C GLU A 307 16.57 -3.66 0.92
N ALA A 308 15.66 -3.19 0.06
CA ALA A 308 14.59 -4.02 -0.47
C ALA A 308 15.12 -5.23 -1.26
N SER A 309 16.17 -5.05 -2.07
CA SER A 309 16.82 -6.14 -2.82
C SER A 309 17.45 -7.18 -1.89
N GLU A 310 18.12 -6.75 -0.85
CA GLU A 310 18.74 -7.62 0.15
C GLU A 310 17.67 -8.41 0.91
N MET A 311 16.61 -7.75 1.37
CA MET A 311 15.49 -8.40 2.07
C MET A 311 14.80 -9.43 1.18
N LEU A 312 14.46 -9.08 -0.08
CA LEU A 312 13.89 -10.01 -1.04
C LEU A 312 14.82 -11.20 -1.29
N SER A 313 16.13 -10.96 -1.44
CA SER A 313 17.12 -12.00 -1.69
C SER A 313 17.23 -12.96 -0.50
N GLN A 314 17.24 -12.44 0.73
CA GLN A 314 17.21 -13.26 1.95
C GLN A 314 15.91 -14.07 2.04
N GLY A 315 14.77 -13.47 1.68
CA GLY A 315 13.49 -14.17 1.62
C GLY A 315 13.55 -15.35 0.63
N PHE A 316 14.00 -15.14 -0.60
CA PHE A 316 14.12 -16.20 -1.61
C PHE A 316 15.20 -17.24 -1.27
N LEU A 317 16.24 -16.87 -0.51
CA LEU A 317 17.25 -17.81 -0.04
C LEU A 317 16.69 -18.74 1.03
N ASN A 318 15.90 -18.21 1.96
CA ASN A 318 15.48 -18.89 3.17
C ASN A 318 14.12 -19.59 3.05
N TYR A 319 13.30 -19.24 2.05
CA TYR A 319 11.93 -19.74 1.90
C TYR A 319 11.67 -20.26 0.49
N GLU A 320 10.70 -21.13 0.37
CA GLU A 320 10.24 -21.68 -0.90
C GLU A 320 8.77 -22.08 -0.82
N ILE A 321 8.18 -22.38 -1.99
CA ILE A 321 6.90 -23.09 -2.08
C ILE A 321 7.20 -24.57 -2.30
N GLU A 322 6.92 -25.39 -1.31
CA GLU A 322 6.99 -26.85 -1.45
C GLU A 322 5.74 -27.34 -2.15
N GLN A 323 5.94 -27.92 -3.36
CA GLN A 323 4.84 -28.43 -4.18
C GLN A 323 4.29 -29.73 -3.60
N VAL A 324 3.08 -29.70 -3.09
CA VAL A 324 2.39 -30.86 -2.47
C VAL A 324 1.50 -31.59 -3.45
N ALA A 325 0.82 -30.85 -4.33
CA ALA A 325 -0.10 -31.38 -5.32
C ALA A 325 0.11 -30.71 -6.68
N LYS A 326 0.07 -31.52 -7.75
CA LYS A 326 0.11 -31.04 -9.14
C LYS A 326 -1.17 -31.46 -9.83
N LYS A 327 -1.91 -30.50 -10.38
CA LYS A 327 -3.16 -30.76 -11.14
C LYS A 327 -2.97 -31.87 -12.17
N GLY A 328 -3.88 -32.84 -12.17
CA GLY A 328 -3.86 -33.99 -13.07
C GLY A 328 -2.96 -35.15 -12.63
N ALA A 329 -2.08 -34.95 -11.63
CA ALA A 329 -1.27 -36.04 -11.09
C ALA A 329 -2.16 -37.00 -10.24
N PRO A 330 -1.96 -38.33 -10.33
CA PRO A 330 -2.71 -39.30 -9.54
C PRO A 330 -2.29 -39.25 -8.07
N ILE A 331 -3.26 -39.46 -7.17
CA ILE A 331 -2.96 -39.71 -5.75
C ILE A 331 -2.54 -41.16 -5.52
N THR A 332 -2.01 -41.45 -4.32
CA THR A 332 -1.59 -42.84 -3.98
C THR A 332 -2.76 -43.76 -3.67
N GLN A 333 -3.85 -43.22 -3.13
CA GLN A 333 -5.05 -43.99 -2.75
C GLN A 333 -5.92 -44.30 -3.95
N SER A 334 -6.65 -45.41 -3.86
CA SER A 334 -7.69 -45.83 -4.82
C SER A 334 -9.05 -45.86 -4.13
N VAL A 335 -10.09 -45.58 -4.89
CA VAL A 335 -11.50 -45.73 -4.46
C VAL A 335 -12.14 -46.87 -5.19
N ALA A 336 -12.85 -47.76 -4.48
CA ALA A 336 -13.55 -48.89 -5.08
C ALA A 336 -14.65 -48.42 -6.04
N LEU A 337 -14.87 -49.14 -7.12
CA LEU A 337 -15.97 -48.90 -8.04
C LEU A 337 -17.01 -50.00 -7.89
N THR A 338 -18.25 -49.60 -7.78
CA THR A 338 -19.41 -50.52 -7.89
C THR A 338 -20.07 -50.34 -9.26
N ASP A 339 -20.77 -51.41 -9.72
CA ASP A 339 -21.43 -51.41 -11.05
C ASP A 339 -20.50 -51.15 -12.25
N ALA A 340 -19.18 -51.34 -12.11
CA ALA A 340 -18.18 -51.14 -13.14
C ALA A 340 -17.43 -52.44 -13.48
N ASP A 341 -16.83 -52.51 -14.67
CA ASP A 341 -15.94 -53.62 -15.04
C ASP A 341 -14.55 -53.49 -14.41
N THR A 342 -14.13 -52.25 -14.06
CA THR A 342 -12.92 -51.97 -13.31
C THR A 342 -13.21 -51.95 -11.80
N ALA A 343 -12.31 -52.53 -11.00
CA ALA A 343 -12.52 -52.69 -9.55
C ALA A 343 -12.32 -51.38 -8.76
N SER A 344 -11.52 -50.45 -9.26
CA SER A 344 -11.21 -49.20 -8.56
C SER A 344 -10.80 -48.12 -9.54
N ILE A 345 -10.88 -46.88 -9.05
CA ILE A 345 -10.38 -45.66 -9.72
C ILE A 345 -9.33 -45.02 -8.84
N LYS A 346 -8.29 -44.47 -9.47
CA LYS A 346 -7.26 -43.66 -8.81
C LYS A 346 -7.54 -42.21 -9.09
N PRO A 347 -8.07 -41.42 -8.11
CA PRO A 347 -8.34 -40.02 -8.34
C PRO A 347 -7.10 -39.24 -8.69
N ILE A 348 -7.28 -38.11 -9.38
CA ILE A 348 -6.25 -37.13 -9.69
C ILE A 348 -6.49 -35.83 -8.96
N TRP A 349 -5.45 -35.08 -8.72
CA TRP A 349 -5.55 -33.73 -8.17
C TRP A 349 -6.30 -32.79 -9.12
N GLY A 350 -7.34 -32.12 -8.63
CA GLY A 350 -8.13 -31.14 -9.40
C GLY A 350 -7.48 -29.78 -9.52
N GLY A 351 -6.46 -29.51 -8.71
CA GLY A 351 -5.70 -28.26 -8.68
C GLY A 351 -4.27 -28.46 -8.20
N ASP A 352 -3.45 -27.42 -8.36
CA ASP A 352 -2.13 -27.34 -7.75
C ASP A 352 -2.24 -26.94 -6.27
N ALA A 353 -1.32 -27.43 -5.41
CA ALA A 353 -1.13 -26.95 -4.06
C ALA A 353 0.35 -26.85 -3.75
N GLY A 354 0.76 -25.67 -3.34
CA GLY A 354 2.05 -25.39 -2.76
C GLY A 354 1.91 -24.88 -1.34
N VAL A 355 2.87 -25.18 -0.50
CA VAL A 355 2.92 -24.73 0.90
C VAL A 355 4.14 -23.84 1.05
N PHE A 356 3.93 -22.63 1.59
CA PHE A 356 5.03 -21.74 1.94
C PHE A 356 5.78 -22.29 3.15
N VAL A 357 7.07 -22.53 2.98
CA VAL A 357 7.91 -23.16 4.02
C VAL A 357 9.29 -22.54 4.09
N LYS A 358 9.93 -22.71 5.24
CA LYS A 358 11.36 -22.41 5.38
C LYS A 358 12.18 -23.49 4.69
N ARG A 359 13.14 -23.09 3.85
CA ARG A 359 13.98 -24.01 3.07
C ARG A 359 14.84 -24.86 3.98
N GLY A 360 14.89 -26.17 3.68
CA GLY A 360 15.69 -27.13 4.45
C GLY A 360 15.12 -27.48 5.84
N GLY A 361 13.89 -27.10 6.14
CA GLY A 361 13.16 -27.55 7.32
C GLY A 361 12.84 -29.05 7.21
N ALA A 362 13.25 -29.86 8.20
CA ALA A 362 12.92 -31.27 8.23
C ALA A 362 11.39 -31.45 8.32
N ASN A 363 10.78 -32.03 7.27
CA ASN A 363 9.36 -32.35 7.14
C ASN A 363 8.36 -31.20 7.25
N ASN A 364 8.77 -29.95 7.36
CA ASN A 364 7.94 -28.70 7.41
C ASN A 364 6.52 -28.85 7.98
N GLY A 365 6.23 -29.93 8.76
CA GLY A 365 4.93 -30.24 9.34
C GLY A 365 3.80 -30.42 8.30
N ILE A 366 4.13 -30.66 7.02
CA ILE A 366 3.15 -30.81 5.96
C ILE A 366 2.51 -32.21 6.05
N LYS A 367 1.17 -32.22 6.07
CA LYS A 367 0.36 -33.45 6.02
C LYS A 367 -0.73 -33.29 4.98
N VAL A 368 -1.09 -34.42 4.35
CA VAL A 368 -2.20 -34.50 3.39
C VAL A 368 -3.19 -35.53 3.90
N ASP A 369 -4.38 -35.06 4.25
CA ASP A 369 -5.46 -35.89 4.70
C ASP A 369 -6.49 -36.04 3.59
N TYR A 370 -6.71 -37.29 3.13
CA TYR A 370 -7.64 -37.59 2.07
C TYR A 370 -9.02 -37.91 2.63
N ASN A 371 -10.05 -37.19 2.18
CA ASN A 371 -11.45 -37.48 2.45
C ASN A 371 -12.06 -38.14 1.20
N LEU A 372 -12.02 -39.47 1.17
CA LEU A 372 -12.49 -40.30 0.06
C LEU A 372 -13.64 -41.17 0.52
N PRO A 373 -14.68 -41.39 -0.32
CA PRO A 373 -15.71 -42.36 -0.04
C PRO A 373 -15.13 -43.76 -0.14
N PRO A 374 -15.71 -44.76 0.55
CA PRO A 374 -15.27 -46.16 0.45
C PRO A 374 -15.46 -46.72 -0.96
N SER A 375 -16.51 -46.30 -1.68
CA SER A 375 -16.78 -46.68 -3.06
C SER A 375 -17.57 -45.61 -3.82
N VAL A 376 -17.54 -45.69 -5.15
CA VAL A 376 -18.33 -44.85 -6.07
C VAL A 376 -18.99 -45.74 -7.11
N ALA A 377 -20.28 -45.56 -7.35
CA ALA A 377 -21.04 -46.31 -8.34
C ALA A 377 -20.83 -45.78 -9.76
N ALA A 378 -20.63 -46.67 -10.73
CA ALA A 378 -20.62 -46.31 -12.15
C ALA A 378 -22.06 -45.98 -12.65
N PRO A 379 -22.22 -45.09 -13.64
CA PRO A 379 -21.15 -44.47 -14.42
C PRO A 379 -20.50 -43.29 -13.71
N VAL A 380 -19.17 -43.08 -13.90
CA VAL A 380 -18.40 -41.93 -13.43
C VAL A 380 -17.91 -41.15 -14.64
N LYS A 381 -17.98 -39.85 -14.60
CA LYS A 381 -17.48 -38.96 -15.68
C LYS A 381 -16.10 -38.44 -15.39
N ALA A 382 -15.28 -38.29 -16.42
CA ALA A 382 -14.00 -37.56 -16.32
C ALA A 382 -14.21 -36.18 -15.70
N GLY A 383 -13.36 -35.81 -14.73
CA GLY A 383 -13.48 -34.54 -13.98
C GLY A 383 -14.58 -34.56 -12.90
N GLN A 384 -15.37 -35.60 -12.73
CA GLN A 384 -16.30 -35.74 -11.62
C GLN A 384 -15.52 -35.78 -10.29
N GLN A 385 -15.95 -34.99 -9.31
CA GLN A 385 -15.35 -35.00 -7.98
C GLN A 385 -15.61 -36.34 -7.27
N ILE A 386 -14.55 -37.00 -6.86
CA ILE A 386 -14.56 -38.25 -6.10
C ILE A 386 -14.42 -38.03 -4.60
N GLY A 387 -13.67 -36.98 -4.23
CA GLY A 387 -13.42 -36.63 -2.84
C GLY A 387 -12.66 -35.31 -2.73
N THR A 388 -12.02 -35.11 -1.58
CA THR A 388 -11.17 -33.94 -1.32
C THR A 388 -9.89 -34.37 -0.61
N ALA A 389 -8.85 -33.56 -0.72
CA ALA A 389 -7.65 -33.63 0.10
C ALA A 389 -7.46 -32.33 0.85
N ASN A 390 -7.24 -32.42 2.17
CA ASN A 390 -6.89 -31.29 3.01
C ASN A 390 -5.38 -31.29 3.24
N VAL A 391 -4.72 -30.22 2.81
CA VAL A 391 -3.29 -29.99 3.03
C VAL A 391 -3.14 -29.13 4.28
N THR A 392 -2.37 -29.61 5.25
CA THR A 392 -2.06 -28.89 6.48
C THR A 392 -0.55 -28.66 6.59
N ALA A 393 -0.16 -27.51 7.16
CA ALA A 393 1.22 -27.21 7.53
C ALA A 393 1.23 -26.71 8.97
N GLU A 394 2.13 -27.22 9.79
CA GLU A 394 2.22 -26.90 11.22
C GLU A 394 0.85 -27.02 11.94
N GLY A 395 0.03 -27.98 11.54
CA GLY A 395 -1.30 -28.22 12.11
C GLY A 395 -2.41 -27.28 11.66
N LYS A 396 -2.13 -26.32 10.77
CA LYS A 396 -3.13 -25.44 10.18
C LYS A 396 -3.49 -25.87 8.77
N SER A 397 -4.79 -25.85 8.42
CA SER A 397 -5.23 -26.11 7.03
C SER A 397 -4.78 -24.96 6.12
N VAL A 398 -4.05 -25.29 5.05
CA VAL A 398 -3.52 -24.36 4.04
C VAL A 398 -4.33 -24.42 2.75
N ALA A 399 -4.82 -25.63 2.36
CA ALA A 399 -5.63 -25.82 1.17
C ALA A 399 -6.53 -27.04 1.27
N THR A 400 -7.72 -26.95 0.67
CA THR A 400 -8.59 -28.10 0.41
C THR A 400 -8.78 -28.21 -1.10
N ILE A 401 -8.41 -29.37 -1.68
CA ILE A 401 -8.36 -29.56 -3.12
C ILE A 401 -9.31 -30.69 -3.50
N ALA A 402 -10.11 -30.49 -4.55
CA ALA A 402 -10.93 -31.51 -5.11
C ALA A 402 -10.09 -32.64 -5.72
N LEU A 403 -10.51 -33.88 -5.51
CA LEU A 403 -9.94 -35.04 -6.14
C LEU A 403 -10.92 -35.52 -7.21
N LEU A 404 -10.47 -35.66 -8.46
CA LEU A 404 -11.30 -35.86 -9.64
C LEU A 404 -11.07 -37.22 -10.27
N ALA A 405 -12.09 -37.71 -10.96
CA ALA A 405 -11.95 -38.88 -11.81
C ALA A 405 -11.06 -38.57 -13.03
N PRO A 406 -10.03 -39.40 -13.33
CA PRO A 406 -9.13 -39.14 -14.46
C PRO A 406 -9.78 -39.41 -15.83
N SER A 407 -10.80 -40.24 -15.89
CA SER A 407 -11.47 -40.67 -17.13
C SER A 407 -12.92 -41.12 -16.88
N ASP A 408 -13.68 -41.26 -17.95
CA ASP A 408 -15.00 -41.87 -17.89
C ASP A 408 -14.90 -43.37 -17.50
N VAL A 409 -15.84 -43.81 -16.65
CA VAL A 409 -16.04 -45.23 -16.30
C VAL A 409 -17.47 -45.56 -16.61
N ALA A 410 -17.66 -46.50 -17.56
CA ALA A 410 -18.99 -46.96 -17.94
C ALA A 410 -19.57 -47.93 -16.92
N LYS A 411 -20.89 -48.00 -16.85
CA LYS A 411 -21.60 -49.03 -16.10
C LYS A 411 -21.34 -50.40 -16.71
N SER A 412 -21.09 -51.43 -15.87
CA SER A 412 -20.89 -52.79 -16.34
C SER A 412 -22.12 -53.34 -17.09
N SER A 413 -21.86 -53.96 -18.19
CA SER A 413 -22.90 -54.68 -18.97
C SER A 413 -23.18 -56.09 -18.45
N SER A 414 -22.38 -56.63 -17.53
CA SER A 414 -22.51 -57.96 -16.97
C SER A 414 -23.64 -58.04 -15.95
N MET A 415 -24.66 -58.93 -16.23
CA MET A 415 -25.79 -59.16 -15.31
C MET A 415 -25.35 -59.73 -13.95
N THR A 416 -24.31 -60.56 -13.91
CA THR A 416 -23.79 -61.20 -12.70
C THR A 416 -23.20 -60.16 -11.69
N LYS A 417 -22.53 -59.14 -12.14
CA LYS A 417 -22.00 -58.08 -11.27
C LYS A 417 -23.08 -57.13 -10.77
N ARG A 418 -24.18 -56.95 -11.52
CA ARG A 418 -25.34 -56.15 -11.08
C ARG A 418 -26.11 -56.79 -9.92
N LEU A 419 -26.18 -58.14 -9.87
CA LEU A 419 -26.82 -58.85 -8.76
C LEU A 419 -26.02 -58.82 -7.47
N LEU A 420 -24.68 -58.86 -7.54
CA LEU A 420 -23.78 -58.79 -6.36
C LEU A 420 -23.71 -57.40 -5.69
N SER A 421 -24.15 -56.34 -6.34
CA SER A 421 -24.21 -54.98 -5.77
C SER A 421 -25.53 -54.66 -5.04
N ILE A 422 -26.49 -55.60 -5.01
CA ILE A 422 -27.81 -55.50 -4.36
C ILE A 422 -27.80 -56.18 -2.99
N PHE A 423 -26.77 -57.00 -2.71
CA PHE A 423 -26.53 -57.65 -1.44
C PHE A 423 -25.25 -57.10 -0.76
#